data_cf55a5dfeb6b8c562a4eeed216ded22b
#
_entry.id   cf55a5dfeb6b8c562a4eeed216ded22b
#
_cell.length_a   1.000
_cell.length_b   1.000
_cell.length_c   1.000
_cell.angle_alpha   90.00
_cell.angle_beta   90.00
_cell.angle_gamma   90.00
#
_symmetry.space_group_name_H-M   'P 1'
#
loop_
_entity.id
_entity.type
_entity.pdbx_description
1 polymer ?
#
loop_
_entity_poly.entity_id
_entity_poly.type
_entity_poly.pdbx_seq_one_letter_code
_entity_poly.pdbx_strand_id
1 'polypeptide(L)'
;MPRFPRLLLALLLVPASLFAQQPVSRIAEAINPNALATLRGSVSPRLARATPLGRVDPATPMNGITLYFQPSATQKAQLDALVQAQQTPGSPLYHAWITPAEYAARFGLSDADLAQVESWLNSQGFNIDRVANGHNSITVSGTAGQVEAAFGTQLNRYQFNGETHFANASDLQIPAALSGIVQSVRNLNDFRPKPQIRIPSPQPQFTAKSTNQHNLTPKDVATIYDINPAYNSGYNGNGQTIVIVGQSEISKSDIEAFQTAAGLTVKDPSQILVPSSGTATVVSGDEAESDLDVEYACGIAPIAAIDLVYTRNNKNYSVYDSRQSALGNQLGGFLLIFMGLNGGI
;
A
#
# COMPACT_ATOMS: atom_id res chain seq x y z
N MET A 1 -29.37 -42.67 -55.93
CA MET A 1 -29.05 -42.25 -54.55
C MET A 1 -28.56 -40.80 -54.54
N PRO A 2 -29.34 -39.86 -54.04
CA PRO A 2 -28.91 -38.45 -54.04
C PRO A 2 -27.99 -38.17 -52.85
N ARG A 3 -26.85 -37.51 -53.12
CA ARG A 3 -25.90 -37.04 -52.12
C ARG A 3 -26.39 -35.70 -51.59
N PHE A 4 -26.73 -35.63 -50.30
CA PHE A 4 -26.99 -34.37 -49.59
C PHE A 4 -25.67 -33.64 -49.27
N PRO A 5 -25.54 -32.33 -49.54
CA PRO A 5 -24.37 -31.56 -49.10
C PRO A 5 -24.47 -31.31 -47.58
N ARG A 6 -23.41 -31.67 -46.86
CA ARG A 6 -23.24 -31.26 -45.44
C ARG A 6 -22.92 -29.79 -45.39
N LEU A 7 -23.89 -28.99 -44.97
CA LEU A 7 -23.69 -27.57 -44.62
C LEU A 7 -22.87 -27.53 -43.34
N LEU A 8 -21.57 -27.15 -43.41
CA LEU A 8 -20.77 -26.81 -42.28
C LEU A 8 -21.22 -25.43 -41.77
N LEU A 9 -21.96 -25.41 -40.66
CA LEU A 9 -22.27 -24.17 -39.94
C LEU A 9 -21.02 -23.72 -39.20
N ALA A 10 -20.24 -22.84 -39.79
CA ALA A 10 -19.14 -22.15 -39.10
C ALA A 10 -19.72 -21.19 -38.06
N LEU A 11 -19.69 -21.63 -36.81
CA LEU A 11 -20.03 -20.77 -35.65
C LEU A 11 -18.92 -19.72 -35.55
N LEU A 12 -19.15 -18.51 -36.06
CA LEU A 12 -18.32 -17.35 -35.83
C LEU A 12 -18.42 -16.99 -34.34
N LEU A 13 -17.47 -17.50 -33.56
CA LEU A 13 -17.15 -16.96 -32.22
C LEU A 13 -16.67 -15.54 -32.42
N VAL A 14 -17.59 -14.59 -32.39
CA VAL A 14 -17.25 -13.17 -32.19
C VAL A 14 -16.63 -13.08 -30.80
N PRO A 15 -15.35 -12.70 -30.65
CA PRO A 15 -14.83 -12.39 -29.36
C PRO A 15 -15.69 -11.24 -28.81
N ALA A 16 -16.44 -11.48 -27.72
CA ALA A 16 -17.06 -10.42 -26.98
C ALA A 16 -15.91 -9.56 -26.47
N SER A 17 -15.53 -8.56 -27.25
CA SER A 17 -14.68 -7.47 -26.78
C SER A 17 -15.39 -6.91 -25.57
N LEU A 18 -14.90 -7.25 -24.38
CA LEU A 18 -15.25 -6.58 -23.13
C LEU A 18 -14.80 -5.14 -23.31
N PHE A 19 -15.64 -4.32 -23.95
CA PHE A 19 -15.49 -2.90 -23.90
C PHE A 19 -15.51 -2.52 -22.43
N ALA A 20 -14.36 -2.24 -21.85
CA ALA A 20 -14.26 -1.67 -20.53
C ALA A 20 -15.10 -0.40 -20.55
N GLN A 21 -16.26 -0.47 -19.90
CA GLN A 21 -17.13 0.69 -19.81
C GLN A 21 -16.36 1.73 -19.00
N GLN A 22 -15.99 2.83 -19.63
CA GLN A 22 -15.26 3.93 -18.96
C GLN A 22 -16.02 4.34 -17.70
N PRO A 23 -15.30 4.64 -16.61
CA PRO A 23 -15.95 5.10 -15.39
C PRO A 23 -16.85 6.31 -15.66
N VAL A 24 -18.11 6.22 -15.25
CA VAL A 24 -19.06 7.32 -15.42
C VAL A 24 -18.76 8.38 -14.37
N SER A 25 -18.78 9.65 -14.76
CA SER A 25 -18.66 10.77 -13.82
C SER A 25 -19.76 10.71 -12.79
N ARG A 26 -19.40 10.89 -11.52
CA ARG A 26 -20.28 10.89 -10.34
C ARG A 26 -20.43 12.28 -9.74
N ILE A 27 -19.60 13.23 -10.12
CA ILE A 27 -19.69 14.63 -9.71
C ILE A 27 -20.46 15.36 -10.82
N ALA A 28 -21.79 15.49 -10.62
CA ALA A 28 -22.67 16.07 -11.64
C ALA A 28 -22.63 17.60 -11.68
N GLU A 29 -22.22 18.24 -10.57
CA GLU A 29 -22.19 19.69 -10.42
C GLU A 29 -20.84 20.14 -9.87
N ALA A 30 -20.50 21.42 -10.06
CA ALA A 30 -19.28 21.99 -9.48
C ALA A 30 -19.27 21.81 -7.93
N ILE A 31 -18.12 21.45 -7.39
CA ILE A 31 -17.96 21.22 -5.95
C ILE A 31 -18.19 22.55 -5.20
N ASN A 32 -19.26 22.58 -4.40
CA ASN A 32 -19.57 23.70 -3.52
C ASN A 32 -18.87 23.50 -2.17
N PRO A 33 -17.88 24.31 -1.79
CA PRO A 33 -17.15 24.15 -0.55
C PRO A 33 -17.99 24.48 0.70
N ASN A 34 -19.16 25.13 0.55
CA ASN A 34 -20.05 25.48 1.66
C ASN A 34 -21.12 24.40 1.91
N ALA A 35 -21.35 23.50 0.96
CA ALA A 35 -22.26 22.38 1.14
C ALA A 35 -21.44 21.17 1.66
N LEU A 36 -21.48 20.94 2.97
CA LEU A 36 -20.60 19.98 3.64
C LEU A 36 -21.33 18.70 4.06
N ALA A 37 -20.60 17.59 4.05
CA ALA A 37 -21.01 16.30 4.60
C ALA A 37 -19.93 15.79 5.55
N THR A 38 -20.33 15.11 6.62
CA THR A 38 -19.40 14.53 7.60
C THR A 38 -18.85 13.19 7.13
N LEU A 39 -17.53 13.08 7.06
CA LEU A 39 -16.81 11.82 6.85
C LEU A 39 -16.66 11.09 8.20
N ARG A 40 -17.67 10.32 8.57
CA ARG A 40 -17.76 9.66 9.88
C ARG A 40 -16.64 8.63 10.07
N GLY A 41 -16.12 8.53 11.32
CA GLY A 41 -15.08 7.58 11.69
C GLY A 41 -13.70 8.01 11.24
N SER A 42 -13.49 9.26 10.86
CA SER A 42 -12.19 9.80 10.50
C SER A 42 -11.34 10.22 11.72
N VAL A 43 -11.91 10.22 12.92
CA VAL A 43 -11.19 10.44 14.18
C VAL A 43 -10.50 9.14 14.64
N SER A 44 -9.24 9.23 15.04
CA SER A 44 -8.54 8.07 15.60
C SER A 44 -9.15 7.61 16.92
N PRO A 45 -9.52 6.31 17.08
CA PRO A 45 -10.04 5.79 18.35
C PRO A 45 -9.05 5.93 19.52
N ARG A 46 -7.76 6.08 19.25
CA ARG A 46 -6.72 6.29 20.27
C ARG A 46 -6.91 7.59 21.05
N LEU A 47 -7.59 8.59 20.45
CA LEU A 47 -7.86 9.86 21.10
C LEU A 47 -8.73 9.72 22.36
N ALA A 48 -9.57 8.69 22.45
CA ALA A 48 -10.36 8.42 23.65
C ALA A 48 -9.52 8.18 24.92
N ARG A 49 -8.22 7.85 24.74
CA ARG A 49 -7.26 7.57 25.83
C ARG A 49 -6.06 8.53 25.81
N ALA A 50 -6.07 9.54 24.96
CA ALA A 50 -4.99 10.51 24.82
C ALA A 50 -5.32 11.80 25.55
N THR A 51 -4.32 12.47 26.11
CA THR A 51 -4.47 13.76 26.80
C THR A 51 -4.19 14.89 25.79
N PRO A 52 -5.12 15.82 25.54
CA PRO A 52 -4.89 16.93 24.63
C PRO A 52 -3.83 17.91 25.20
N LEU A 53 -2.93 18.35 24.34
CA LEU A 53 -1.84 19.30 24.65
C LEU A 53 -2.01 20.67 23.96
N GLY A 54 -3.09 20.86 23.19
CA GLY A 54 -3.37 22.08 22.47
C GLY A 54 -3.21 21.95 20.95
N ARG A 55 -3.49 23.03 20.25
CA ARG A 55 -3.53 23.08 18.78
C ARG A 55 -2.13 22.95 18.16
N VAL A 56 -2.06 22.29 17.02
CA VAL A 56 -0.89 22.30 16.14
C VAL A 56 -0.74 23.71 15.55
N ASP A 57 0.49 24.20 15.40
CA ASP A 57 0.74 25.46 14.72
C ASP A 57 0.19 25.38 13.28
N PRO A 58 -0.71 26.31 12.87
CA PRO A 58 -1.27 26.33 11.53
C PRO A 58 -0.26 26.38 10.39
N ALA A 59 0.94 26.90 10.64
CA ALA A 59 2.03 26.93 9.66
C ALA A 59 2.78 25.60 9.53
N THR A 60 2.49 24.61 10.39
CA THR A 60 3.15 23.30 10.34
C THR A 60 2.94 22.63 8.98
N PRO A 61 4.01 22.24 8.27
CA PRO A 61 3.89 21.50 7.01
C PRO A 61 3.23 20.14 7.23
N MET A 62 2.26 19.84 6.39
CA MET A 62 1.52 18.57 6.32
C MET A 62 1.73 17.96 4.93
N ASN A 63 2.51 16.89 4.86
CA ASN A 63 2.84 16.22 3.60
C ASN A 63 2.18 14.84 3.55
N GLY A 64 1.96 14.32 2.34
CA GLY A 64 1.46 12.97 2.14
C GLY A 64 0.00 12.77 2.55
N ILE A 65 -0.78 13.84 2.67
CA ILE A 65 -2.22 13.74 2.93
C ILE A 65 -2.85 13.03 1.74
N THR A 66 -3.51 11.89 1.97
CA THR A 66 -4.03 11.08 0.87
C THR A 66 -5.53 10.89 0.99
N LEU A 67 -6.27 11.35 -0.01
CA LEU A 67 -7.67 11.08 -0.19
C LEU A 67 -7.80 9.76 -0.95
N TYR A 68 -8.53 8.79 -0.37
CA TYR A 68 -8.87 7.53 -1.01
C TYR A 68 -10.30 7.57 -1.52
N PHE A 69 -10.49 7.03 -2.73
CA PHE A 69 -11.78 7.00 -3.40
C PHE A 69 -12.35 5.59 -3.37
N GLN A 70 -13.65 5.51 -3.18
CA GLN A 70 -14.38 4.25 -3.28
C GLN A 70 -15.00 4.09 -4.66
N PRO A 71 -15.00 2.87 -5.22
CA PRO A 71 -15.79 2.57 -6.40
C PRO A 71 -17.28 2.75 -6.12
N SER A 72 -18.08 2.99 -7.15
CA SER A 72 -19.54 2.96 -7.04
C SER A 72 -20.02 1.55 -6.66
N ALA A 73 -21.25 1.41 -6.19
CA ALA A 73 -21.82 0.11 -5.85
C ALA A 73 -21.75 -0.88 -7.03
N THR A 74 -22.01 -0.41 -8.25
CA THR A 74 -21.92 -1.22 -9.46
C THR A 74 -20.47 -1.64 -9.74
N GLN A 75 -19.52 -0.70 -9.67
CA GLN A 75 -18.09 -0.99 -9.85
C GLN A 75 -17.59 -1.97 -8.78
N LYS A 76 -18.04 -1.80 -7.52
CA LYS A 76 -17.68 -2.72 -6.43
C LYS A 76 -18.17 -4.13 -6.72
N ALA A 77 -19.42 -4.31 -7.13
CA ALA A 77 -19.97 -5.62 -7.46
C ALA A 77 -19.20 -6.28 -8.63
N GLN A 78 -18.84 -5.50 -9.64
CA GLN A 78 -18.02 -5.97 -10.77
C GLN A 78 -16.59 -6.35 -10.34
N LEU A 79 -15.99 -5.58 -9.43
CA LEU A 79 -14.67 -5.87 -8.87
C LEU A 79 -14.69 -7.15 -8.04
N ASP A 80 -15.70 -7.32 -7.17
CA ASP A 80 -15.88 -8.52 -6.35
C ASP A 80 -16.05 -9.77 -7.25
N ALA A 81 -16.83 -9.66 -8.31
CA ALA A 81 -17.00 -10.74 -9.30
C ALA A 81 -15.70 -11.06 -10.05
N LEU A 82 -14.93 -10.04 -10.43
CA LEU A 82 -13.62 -10.22 -11.06
C LEU A 82 -12.66 -10.96 -10.12
N VAL A 83 -12.52 -10.51 -8.88
CA VAL A 83 -11.64 -11.14 -7.89
C VAL A 83 -12.02 -12.60 -7.67
N GLN A 84 -13.32 -12.90 -7.58
CA GLN A 84 -13.81 -14.27 -7.47
C GLN A 84 -13.44 -15.12 -8.69
N ALA A 85 -13.63 -14.58 -9.90
CA ALA A 85 -13.31 -15.27 -11.15
C ALA A 85 -11.80 -15.53 -11.30
N GLN A 86 -10.96 -14.59 -10.88
CA GLN A 86 -9.50 -14.72 -10.91
C GLN A 86 -8.96 -15.80 -9.94
N GLN A 87 -9.73 -16.15 -8.91
CA GLN A 87 -9.35 -17.16 -7.92
C GLN A 87 -10.05 -18.50 -8.12
N THR A 88 -10.98 -18.61 -9.08
CA THR A 88 -11.74 -19.82 -9.33
C THR A 88 -11.06 -20.68 -10.40
N PRO A 89 -10.51 -21.89 -10.07
CA PRO A 89 -9.96 -22.80 -11.07
C PRO A 89 -11.00 -23.14 -12.15
N GLY A 90 -10.60 -23.11 -13.41
CA GLY A 90 -11.48 -23.35 -14.57
C GLY A 90 -12.23 -22.12 -15.06
N SER A 91 -12.17 -20.99 -14.37
CA SER A 91 -12.62 -19.70 -14.90
C SER A 91 -11.72 -19.23 -16.04
N PRO A 92 -12.27 -18.65 -17.13
CA PRO A 92 -11.45 -18.01 -18.17
C PRO A 92 -10.57 -16.88 -17.67
N LEU A 93 -10.89 -16.33 -16.50
CA LEU A 93 -10.14 -15.25 -15.85
C LEU A 93 -9.22 -15.76 -14.72
N TYR A 94 -9.09 -17.08 -14.55
CA TYR A 94 -8.22 -17.63 -13.51
C TYR A 94 -6.78 -17.14 -13.67
N HIS A 95 -6.27 -16.48 -12.62
CA HIS A 95 -4.96 -15.81 -12.58
C HIS A 95 -4.74 -14.71 -13.65
N ALA A 96 -5.80 -14.21 -14.28
CA ALA A 96 -5.71 -13.07 -15.20
C ALA A 96 -5.74 -11.75 -14.41
N TRP A 97 -4.59 -11.39 -13.86
CA TRP A 97 -4.44 -10.17 -13.05
C TRP A 97 -4.53 -8.91 -13.92
N ILE A 98 -5.13 -7.86 -13.37
CA ILE A 98 -5.25 -6.57 -14.06
C ILE A 98 -4.16 -5.60 -13.59
N THR A 99 -3.74 -4.74 -14.49
CA THR A 99 -2.80 -3.64 -14.19
C THR A 99 -3.49 -2.48 -13.47
N PRO A 100 -2.74 -1.55 -12.84
CA PRO A 100 -3.31 -0.32 -12.28
C PRO A 100 -4.08 0.51 -13.32
N ALA A 101 -3.61 0.58 -14.57
CA ALA A 101 -4.31 1.28 -15.65
C ALA A 101 -5.64 0.60 -16.01
N GLU A 102 -5.68 -0.73 -16.08
CA GLU A 102 -6.93 -1.47 -16.30
C GLU A 102 -7.88 -1.33 -15.11
N TYR A 103 -7.34 -1.27 -13.88
CA TYR A 103 -8.14 -0.96 -12.70
C TYR A 103 -8.75 0.45 -12.81
N ALA A 104 -7.96 1.46 -13.16
CA ALA A 104 -8.43 2.83 -13.37
C ALA A 104 -9.56 2.88 -14.39
N ALA A 105 -9.36 2.24 -15.54
CA ALA A 105 -10.33 2.20 -16.65
C ALA A 105 -11.67 1.54 -16.29
N ARG A 106 -11.73 0.75 -15.22
CA ARG A 106 -12.94 -0.01 -14.82
C ARG A 106 -13.51 0.40 -13.49
N PHE A 107 -12.65 0.69 -12.52
CA PHE A 107 -13.01 0.81 -11.10
C PHE A 107 -12.55 2.12 -10.46
N GLY A 108 -11.66 2.86 -11.13
CA GLY A 108 -11.18 4.17 -10.69
C GLY A 108 -12.23 5.27 -10.81
N LEU A 109 -11.89 6.48 -10.37
CA LEU A 109 -12.63 7.68 -10.72
C LEU A 109 -12.47 7.99 -12.21
N SER A 110 -13.50 8.61 -12.81
CA SER A 110 -13.39 9.19 -14.15
C SER A 110 -12.38 10.34 -14.17
N ASP A 111 -11.77 10.60 -15.31
CA ASP A 111 -10.86 11.75 -15.48
C ASP A 111 -11.56 13.07 -15.16
N ALA A 112 -12.86 13.19 -15.50
CA ALA A 112 -13.67 14.36 -15.19
C ALA A 112 -13.85 14.57 -13.69
N ASP A 113 -14.11 13.49 -12.92
CA ASP A 113 -14.23 13.56 -11.46
C ASP A 113 -12.87 13.89 -10.82
N LEU A 114 -11.78 13.27 -11.30
CA LEU A 114 -10.43 13.57 -10.84
C LEU A 114 -10.10 15.05 -11.03
N ALA A 115 -10.32 15.58 -12.22
CA ALA A 115 -10.07 17.00 -12.51
C ALA A 115 -10.86 17.94 -11.59
N GLN A 116 -12.10 17.60 -11.23
CA GLN A 116 -12.89 18.39 -10.28
C GLN A 116 -12.33 18.31 -8.86
N VAL A 117 -11.90 17.11 -8.40
CA VAL A 117 -11.27 16.93 -7.09
C VAL A 117 -9.95 17.68 -7.02
N GLU A 118 -9.10 17.59 -8.04
CA GLU A 118 -7.84 18.33 -8.13
C GLU A 118 -8.07 19.84 -8.10
N SER A 119 -9.05 20.33 -8.85
CA SER A 119 -9.42 21.75 -8.87
C SER A 119 -9.85 22.23 -7.49
N TRP A 120 -10.67 21.44 -6.78
CA TRP A 120 -11.07 21.75 -5.42
C TRP A 120 -9.87 21.77 -4.46
N LEU A 121 -9.01 20.75 -4.48
CA LEU A 121 -7.82 20.70 -3.62
C LEU A 121 -6.88 21.88 -3.87
N ASN A 122 -6.64 22.23 -5.14
CA ASN A 122 -5.86 23.41 -5.50
C ASN A 122 -6.50 24.70 -4.99
N SER A 123 -7.84 24.83 -5.04
CA SER A 123 -8.56 25.98 -4.50
C SER A 123 -8.46 26.13 -2.99
N GLN A 124 -8.21 25.01 -2.26
CA GLN A 124 -7.92 25.02 -0.83
C GLN A 124 -6.43 25.29 -0.52
N GLY A 125 -5.61 25.50 -1.55
CA GLY A 125 -4.20 25.84 -1.43
C GLY A 125 -3.26 24.63 -1.30
N PHE A 126 -3.74 23.41 -1.49
CA PHE A 126 -2.88 22.21 -1.51
C PHE A 126 -2.09 22.10 -2.81
N ASN A 127 -0.91 21.49 -2.70
CA ASN A 127 -0.15 21.04 -3.87
C ASN A 127 -0.51 19.57 -4.14
N ILE A 128 -0.79 19.22 -5.39
CA ILE A 128 -0.99 17.83 -5.81
C ILE A 128 0.39 17.19 -5.95
N ASP A 129 0.71 16.24 -5.07
CA ASP A 129 1.98 15.52 -5.12
C ASP A 129 1.90 14.33 -6.09
N ARG A 130 0.73 13.64 -6.11
CA ARG A 130 0.53 12.45 -6.93
C ARG A 130 -0.94 12.10 -7.10
N VAL A 131 -1.33 11.70 -8.29
CA VAL A 131 -2.53 10.92 -8.57
C VAL A 131 -2.12 9.47 -8.78
N ALA A 132 -2.79 8.53 -8.12
CA ALA A 132 -2.48 7.11 -8.28
C ALA A 132 -2.87 6.62 -9.67
N ASN A 133 -2.03 5.75 -10.29
CA ASN A 133 -2.29 5.17 -11.62
C ASN A 133 -3.62 4.40 -11.69
N GLY A 134 -4.14 3.92 -10.54
CA GLY A 134 -5.46 3.27 -10.43
C GLY A 134 -6.63 4.23 -10.28
N HIS A 135 -6.42 5.56 -10.32
CA HIS A 135 -7.43 6.60 -10.10
C HIS A 135 -8.26 6.39 -8.82
N ASN A 136 -7.65 5.78 -7.81
CA ASN A 136 -8.29 5.44 -6.53
C ASN A 136 -7.78 6.28 -5.35
N SER A 137 -6.82 7.17 -5.58
CA SER A 137 -6.36 8.12 -4.57
C SER A 137 -5.62 9.33 -5.17
N ILE A 138 -5.62 10.43 -4.41
CA ILE A 138 -4.82 11.63 -4.65
C ILE A 138 -4.04 11.94 -3.38
N THR A 139 -2.74 12.18 -3.51
CA THR A 139 -1.87 12.62 -2.41
C THR A 139 -1.51 14.09 -2.60
N VAL A 140 -1.60 14.84 -1.52
CA VAL A 140 -1.36 16.29 -1.50
C VAL A 140 -0.48 16.71 -0.33
N SER A 141 0.13 17.89 -0.45
CA SER A 141 0.84 18.56 0.63
C SER A 141 0.31 19.98 0.84
N GLY A 142 0.48 20.48 2.07
CA GLY A 142 0.04 21.80 2.47
C GLY A 142 0.47 22.13 3.90
N THR A 143 -0.34 22.91 4.61
CA THR A 143 -0.13 23.26 6.02
C THR A 143 -1.28 22.76 6.90
N ALA A 144 -1.04 22.70 8.22
CA ALA A 144 -2.07 22.35 9.19
C ALA A 144 -3.29 23.29 9.10
N GLY A 145 -3.08 24.58 8.88
CA GLY A 145 -4.16 25.55 8.70
C GLY A 145 -5.00 25.31 7.46
N GLN A 146 -4.38 24.89 6.34
CA GLN A 146 -5.09 24.50 5.13
C GLN A 146 -5.92 23.23 5.35
N VAL A 147 -5.38 22.24 6.06
CA VAL A 147 -6.11 21.02 6.44
C VAL A 147 -7.33 21.37 7.28
N GLU A 148 -7.16 22.21 8.30
CA GLU A 148 -8.25 22.62 9.19
C GLU A 148 -9.36 23.35 8.43
N ALA A 149 -8.98 24.24 7.52
CA ALA A 149 -9.93 25.00 6.70
C ALA A 149 -10.69 24.10 5.70
N ALA A 150 -9.96 23.23 4.98
CA ALA A 150 -10.52 22.39 3.92
C ALA A 150 -11.41 21.26 4.46
N PHE A 151 -11.04 20.72 5.64
CA PHE A 151 -11.72 19.55 6.22
C PHE A 151 -12.54 19.86 7.48
N GLY A 152 -12.72 21.12 7.83
CA GLY A 152 -13.59 21.55 8.93
C GLY A 152 -13.28 20.91 10.28
N THR A 153 -12.01 20.68 10.57
CA THR A 153 -11.53 20.07 11.81
C THR A 153 -10.39 20.90 12.40
N GLN A 154 -10.04 20.65 13.64
CA GLN A 154 -8.84 21.21 14.26
C GLN A 154 -7.78 20.11 14.40
N LEU A 155 -6.53 20.41 14.11
CA LEU A 155 -5.40 19.53 14.38
C LEU A 155 -4.82 19.87 15.76
N ASN A 156 -4.85 18.89 16.67
CA ASN A 156 -4.32 19.05 18.03
C ASN A 156 -3.17 18.08 18.28
N ARG A 157 -2.32 18.47 19.22
CA ARG A 157 -1.31 17.61 19.82
C ARG A 157 -1.93 16.84 20.98
N TYR A 158 -1.46 15.60 21.15
CA TYR A 158 -1.95 14.69 22.18
C TYR A 158 -0.79 13.93 22.78
N GLN A 159 -0.84 13.73 24.11
CA GLN A 159 0.04 12.78 24.81
C GLN A 159 -0.60 11.41 24.82
N PHE A 160 0.08 10.42 24.29
CA PHE A 160 -0.39 9.02 24.28
C PHE A 160 0.79 8.07 24.47
N ASN A 161 0.71 7.17 25.47
CA ASN A 161 1.76 6.20 25.79
C ASN A 161 3.18 6.79 25.91
N GLY A 162 3.30 7.98 26.52
CA GLY A 162 4.60 8.65 26.74
C GLY A 162 5.11 9.45 25.52
N GLU A 163 4.39 9.45 24.39
CA GLU A 163 4.77 10.15 23.17
C GLU A 163 3.79 11.27 22.82
N THR A 164 4.30 12.29 22.16
CA THR A 164 3.47 13.39 21.63
C THR A 164 3.12 13.09 20.17
N HIS A 165 1.83 13.04 19.92
CA HIS A 165 1.23 12.84 18.61
C HIS A 165 0.42 14.05 18.17
N PHE A 166 0.07 14.10 16.87
CA PHE A 166 -0.97 14.99 16.39
C PHE A 166 -2.12 14.19 15.77
N ALA A 167 -3.33 14.75 15.80
CA ALA A 167 -4.49 14.20 15.12
C ALA A 167 -5.59 15.23 14.92
N ASN A 168 -6.51 14.95 13.99
CA ASN A 168 -7.75 15.67 13.84
C ASN A 168 -8.66 15.44 15.07
N ALA A 169 -9.19 16.54 15.62
CA ALA A 169 -9.97 16.51 16.86
C ALA A 169 -11.44 16.09 16.67
N SER A 170 -11.96 16.21 15.45
CA SER A 170 -13.33 15.88 15.07
C SER A 170 -13.37 15.12 13.74
N ASP A 171 -14.50 14.49 13.46
CA ASP A 171 -14.74 13.93 12.13
C ASP A 171 -14.65 15.02 11.06
N LEU A 172 -14.06 14.67 9.92
CA LEU A 172 -13.82 15.58 8.82
C LEU A 172 -15.12 16.02 8.16
N GLN A 173 -15.15 17.26 7.72
CA GLN A 173 -16.16 17.78 6.81
C GLN A 173 -15.58 17.82 5.40
N ILE A 174 -16.29 17.27 4.44
CA ILE A 174 -15.93 17.31 3.02
C ILE A 174 -17.07 17.91 2.22
N PRO A 175 -16.82 18.48 1.03
CA PRO A 175 -17.91 18.89 0.16
C PRO A 175 -18.92 17.75 -0.07
N ALA A 176 -20.21 18.05 0.02
CA ALA A 176 -21.27 17.05 -0.08
C ALA A 176 -21.23 16.27 -1.41
N ALA A 177 -20.80 16.92 -2.49
CA ALA A 177 -20.60 16.28 -3.79
C ALA A 177 -19.55 15.15 -3.74
N LEU A 178 -18.64 15.14 -2.77
CA LEU A 178 -17.60 14.15 -2.60
C LEU A 178 -17.98 13.02 -1.61
N SER A 179 -19.11 13.11 -0.92
CA SER A 179 -19.50 12.16 0.14
C SER A 179 -19.68 10.72 -0.34
N GLY A 180 -20.08 10.54 -1.61
CA GLY A 180 -20.20 9.22 -2.25
C GLY A 180 -18.92 8.74 -2.93
N ILE A 181 -17.86 9.54 -2.91
CA ILE A 181 -16.61 9.32 -3.64
C ILE A 181 -15.45 9.12 -2.67
N VAL A 182 -15.25 10.04 -1.71
CA VAL A 182 -14.18 9.96 -0.73
C VAL A 182 -14.51 8.93 0.34
N GLN A 183 -13.72 7.89 0.42
CA GLN A 183 -13.82 6.85 1.43
C GLN A 183 -13.12 7.23 2.73
N SER A 184 -11.93 7.82 2.62
CA SER A 184 -11.12 8.21 3.77
C SER A 184 -10.08 9.26 3.38
N VAL A 185 -9.60 10.00 4.37
CA VAL A 185 -8.42 10.87 4.27
C VAL A 185 -7.41 10.39 5.28
N ARG A 186 -6.18 10.12 4.83
CA ARG A 186 -5.09 9.60 5.67
C ARG A 186 -4.01 10.65 5.93
N ASN A 187 -3.15 10.31 6.88
CA ASN A 187 -2.02 11.14 7.31
C ASN A 187 -2.44 12.46 7.98
N LEU A 188 -3.66 12.49 8.57
CA LEU A 188 -4.10 13.53 9.48
C LEU A 188 -3.85 13.19 10.96
N ASN A 189 -3.11 12.10 11.21
CA ASN A 189 -2.54 11.76 12.50
C ASN A 189 -1.23 10.98 12.30
N ASP A 190 -0.39 10.96 13.33
CA ASP A 190 0.91 10.28 13.32
C ASP A 190 0.95 9.04 14.24
N PHE A 191 -0.19 8.44 14.51
CA PHE A 191 -0.29 7.14 15.19
C PHE A 191 0.14 6.00 14.26
N ARG A 192 1.43 5.82 14.08
CA ARG A 192 1.98 4.81 13.18
C ARG A 192 1.94 3.41 13.75
N PRO A 193 1.92 2.37 12.89
CA PRO A 193 2.33 1.04 13.27
C PRO A 193 3.76 1.04 13.82
N LYS A 194 4.01 0.27 14.86
CA LYS A 194 5.35 0.03 15.39
C LYS A 194 5.73 -1.43 15.14
N PRO A 195 6.99 -1.73 14.82
CA PRO A 195 7.48 -3.09 14.71
C PRO A 195 7.18 -3.89 15.97
N GLN A 196 6.82 -5.16 15.80
CA GLN A 196 6.55 -6.07 16.91
C GLN A 196 7.73 -6.95 17.23
N ILE A 197 8.76 -6.88 16.41
CA ILE A 197 9.97 -7.66 16.62
C ILE A 197 10.58 -7.33 17.98
N ARG A 198 10.85 -8.35 18.77
CA ARG A 198 11.64 -8.24 20.00
C ARG A 198 13.02 -8.81 19.69
N ILE A 199 13.94 -7.95 19.33
CA ILE A 199 15.33 -8.34 19.18
C ILE A 199 16.01 -8.17 20.54
N PRO A 200 16.43 -9.27 21.18
CA PRO A 200 17.36 -9.16 22.27
C PRO A 200 18.72 -8.81 21.68
N SER A 201 19.09 -7.56 21.62
CA SER A 201 20.32 -7.00 21.07
C SER A 201 20.74 -7.57 19.70
N PRO A 202 20.80 -6.78 18.64
CA PRO A 202 21.14 -7.27 17.31
C PRO A 202 22.55 -7.85 17.33
N GLN A 203 22.63 -9.15 17.27
CA GLN A 203 23.87 -9.85 16.99
C GLN A 203 23.60 -10.74 15.77
N PRO A 204 24.16 -10.42 14.61
CA PRO A 204 24.06 -11.26 13.44
C PRO A 204 24.87 -12.52 13.67
N GLN A 205 24.25 -13.55 14.22
CA GLN A 205 24.97 -14.80 14.50
C GLN A 205 24.03 -15.99 14.39
N PHE A 206 24.25 -16.79 13.35
CA PHE A 206 23.57 -18.07 13.12
C PHE A 206 23.83 -19.09 14.24
N THR A 207 24.94 -19.01 14.93
CA THR A 207 25.20 -19.74 16.17
C THR A 207 26.11 -18.89 17.04
N ALA A 208 25.52 -18.14 17.96
CA ALA A 208 26.30 -17.48 18.98
C ALA A 208 26.87 -18.55 19.90
N LYS A 209 28.09 -18.99 19.64
CA LYS A 209 28.83 -19.93 20.52
C LYS A 209 28.88 -19.44 21.97
N SER A 210 28.73 -18.11 22.17
CA SER A 210 28.73 -17.45 23.48
C SER A 210 27.40 -17.51 24.22
N THR A 211 26.25 -17.67 23.54
CA THR A 211 24.91 -17.63 24.16
C THR A 211 24.14 -18.94 24.03
N ASN A 212 24.68 -19.92 23.29
CA ASN A 212 24.00 -21.18 23.00
C ASN A 212 22.62 -21.04 22.36
N GLN A 213 22.37 -19.89 21.69
CA GLN A 213 21.13 -19.62 20.95
C GLN A 213 21.27 -20.20 19.54
N HIS A 214 20.29 -20.95 19.13
CA HIS A 214 20.17 -21.50 17.78
C HIS A 214 19.15 -20.67 17.01
N ASN A 215 19.62 -19.97 15.97
CA ASN A 215 18.76 -19.25 15.06
C ASN A 215 18.47 -20.14 13.84
N LEU A 216 17.24 -20.15 13.38
CA LEU A 216 16.86 -20.87 12.17
C LEU A 216 17.47 -20.19 10.96
N THR A 217 18.04 -21.00 10.06
CA THR A 217 18.49 -20.53 8.74
C THR A 217 17.38 -20.74 7.70
N PRO A 218 17.43 -20.11 6.54
CA PRO A 218 16.50 -20.42 5.44
C PRO A 218 16.47 -21.90 5.07
N LYS A 219 17.60 -22.60 5.20
CA LYS A 219 17.69 -24.04 4.96
C LYS A 219 16.93 -24.86 6.02
N ASP A 220 16.97 -24.42 7.28
CA ASP A 220 16.20 -25.06 8.34
C ASP A 220 14.70 -24.85 8.11
N VAL A 221 14.31 -23.63 7.73
CA VAL A 221 12.92 -23.30 7.38
C VAL A 221 12.46 -24.15 6.18
N ALA A 222 13.29 -24.27 5.13
CA ALA A 222 12.97 -25.11 3.97
C ALA A 222 12.78 -26.58 4.34
N THR A 223 13.49 -27.06 5.38
CA THR A 223 13.35 -28.42 5.90
C THR A 223 12.09 -28.55 6.76
N ILE A 224 11.86 -27.63 7.70
CA ILE A 224 10.70 -27.65 8.62
C ILE A 224 9.37 -27.59 7.88
N TYR A 225 9.29 -26.78 6.83
CA TYR A 225 8.09 -26.55 6.03
C TYR A 225 8.01 -27.40 4.77
N ASP A 226 8.93 -28.37 4.58
CA ASP A 226 8.98 -29.27 3.42
C ASP A 226 9.00 -28.54 2.07
N ILE A 227 9.81 -27.49 1.96
CA ILE A 227 9.95 -26.67 0.75
C ILE A 227 10.90 -27.35 -0.25
N ASN A 228 11.80 -28.24 0.18
CA ASN A 228 12.80 -28.89 -0.66
C ASN A 228 12.22 -29.59 -1.90
N PRO A 229 11.03 -30.26 -1.87
CA PRO A 229 10.43 -30.80 -3.06
C PRO A 229 10.09 -29.76 -4.13
N ALA A 230 9.71 -28.55 -3.72
CA ALA A 230 9.47 -27.43 -4.63
C ALA A 230 10.78 -26.98 -5.30
N TYR A 231 11.86 -26.85 -4.55
CA TYR A 231 13.19 -26.53 -5.11
C TYR A 231 13.66 -27.59 -6.10
N ASN A 232 13.50 -28.86 -5.76
CA ASN A 232 13.84 -29.98 -6.64
C ASN A 232 13.03 -30.01 -7.94
N SER A 233 11.84 -29.42 -7.92
CA SER A 233 10.97 -29.24 -9.08
C SER A 233 11.20 -27.94 -9.85
N GLY A 234 12.25 -27.15 -9.45
CA GLY A 234 12.62 -25.90 -10.11
C GLY A 234 11.87 -24.65 -9.60
N TYR A 235 11.02 -24.77 -8.58
CA TYR A 235 10.32 -23.63 -8.00
C TYR A 235 11.21 -22.93 -6.95
N ASN A 236 11.98 -21.95 -7.37
CA ASN A 236 12.97 -21.25 -6.56
C ASN A 236 12.89 -19.73 -6.67
N GLY A 237 11.80 -19.21 -7.24
CA GLY A 237 11.57 -17.78 -7.45
C GLY A 237 12.11 -17.24 -8.77
N ASN A 238 12.64 -18.09 -9.68
CA ASN A 238 13.14 -17.62 -10.97
C ASN A 238 12.05 -16.88 -11.77
N GLY A 239 12.40 -15.68 -12.29
CA GLY A 239 11.47 -14.82 -13.03
C GLY A 239 10.42 -14.13 -12.17
N GLN A 240 10.48 -14.24 -10.84
CA GLN A 240 9.58 -13.57 -9.91
C GLN A 240 10.26 -12.37 -9.25
N THR A 241 9.46 -11.35 -8.93
CA THR A 241 9.87 -10.22 -8.09
C THR A 241 8.99 -10.21 -6.84
N ILE A 242 9.64 -10.21 -5.67
CA ILE A 242 8.96 -10.07 -4.37
C ILE A 242 9.12 -8.63 -3.94
N VAL A 243 8.02 -7.96 -3.67
CA VAL A 243 8.02 -6.57 -3.18
C VAL A 243 7.74 -6.58 -1.68
N ILE A 244 8.67 -6.03 -0.92
CA ILE A 244 8.56 -5.83 0.53
C ILE A 244 8.29 -4.36 0.79
N VAL A 245 7.43 -4.06 1.75
CA VAL A 245 7.09 -2.67 2.12
C VAL A 245 7.56 -2.36 3.53
N GLY A 246 8.30 -1.28 3.68
CA GLY A 246 8.94 -0.90 4.95
C GLY A 246 8.82 0.58 5.29
N GLN A 247 9.42 0.94 6.42
CA GLN A 247 9.54 2.33 6.91
C GLN A 247 10.99 2.74 7.13
N SER A 248 11.96 1.93 6.68
CA SER A 248 13.38 2.17 6.82
C SER A 248 14.14 1.76 5.58
N GLU A 249 15.19 2.50 5.26
CA GLU A 249 16.30 1.99 4.46
C GLU A 249 16.99 0.86 5.22
N ILE A 250 17.63 -0.06 4.52
CA ILE A 250 18.42 -1.16 5.08
C ILE A 250 19.88 -1.07 4.65
N SER A 251 20.77 -1.66 5.46
CA SER A 251 22.17 -1.81 5.12
C SER A 251 22.37 -2.98 4.15
N LYS A 252 22.84 -2.71 2.94
CA LYS A 252 23.15 -3.78 1.99
C LYS A 252 24.21 -4.74 2.53
N SER A 253 25.21 -4.23 3.24
CA SER A 253 26.27 -5.07 3.82
C SER A 253 25.74 -6.09 4.83
N ASP A 254 24.64 -5.77 5.54
CA ASP A 254 24.04 -6.68 6.50
C ASP A 254 23.29 -7.81 5.77
N ILE A 255 22.58 -7.48 4.70
CA ILE A 255 21.93 -8.48 3.82
C ILE A 255 22.99 -9.39 3.17
N GLU A 256 24.08 -8.84 2.63
CA GLU A 256 25.19 -9.61 2.06
C GLU A 256 25.83 -10.54 3.08
N ALA A 257 26.03 -10.05 4.31
CA ALA A 257 26.57 -10.84 5.42
C ALA A 257 25.64 -12.01 5.79
N PHE A 258 24.33 -11.74 5.88
CA PHE A 258 23.33 -12.80 6.11
C PHE A 258 23.36 -13.84 4.99
N GLN A 259 23.29 -13.41 3.73
CA GLN A 259 23.28 -14.31 2.58
C GLN A 259 24.52 -15.19 2.56
N THR A 260 25.69 -14.60 2.81
CA THR A 260 26.97 -15.33 2.90
C THR A 260 26.95 -16.37 4.02
N ALA A 261 26.52 -15.97 5.21
CA ALA A 261 26.45 -16.85 6.38
C ALA A 261 25.42 -17.99 6.20
N ALA A 262 24.31 -17.71 5.50
CA ALA A 262 23.27 -18.70 5.16
C ALA A 262 23.65 -19.62 3.99
N GLY A 263 24.81 -19.37 3.33
CA GLY A 263 25.26 -20.13 2.16
C GLY A 263 24.42 -19.87 0.90
N LEU A 264 23.82 -18.67 0.81
CA LEU A 264 23.06 -18.20 -0.33
C LEU A 264 23.97 -17.49 -1.34
N THR A 265 23.48 -17.36 -2.57
CA THR A 265 24.13 -16.46 -3.55
C THR A 265 23.86 -15.02 -3.14
N VAL A 266 24.94 -14.24 -3.02
CA VAL A 266 24.85 -12.81 -2.68
C VAL A 266 24.13 -12.06 -3.80
N LYS A 267 23.06 -11.36 -3.45
CA LYS A 267 22.24 -10.57 -4.36
C LYS A 267 21.60 -9.40 -3.60
N ASP A 268 21.88 -8.20 -4.06
CA ASP A 268 21.34 -6.99 -3.47
C ASP A 268 19.85 -6.84 -3.75
N PRO A 269 19.05 -6.44 -2.75
CA PRO A 269 17.69 -5.96 -2.99
C PRO A 269 17.72 -4.57 -3.66
N SER A 270 16.74 -4.28 -4.50
CA SER A 270 16.47 -2.91 -4.93
C SER A 270 15.83 -2.15 -3.78
N GLN A 271 16.34 -0.97 -3.44
CA GLN A 271 15.76 -0.11 -2.42
C GLN A 271 15.06 1.09 -3.09
N ILE A 272 13.75 1.19 -2.91
CA ILE A 272 12.88 2.17 -3.59
C ILE A 272 12.25 3.08 -2.54
N LEU A 273 12.77 4.31 -2.43
CA LEU A 273 12.17 5.32 -1.57
C LEU A 273 10.87 5.86 -2.19
N VAL A 274 9.79 5.89 -1.42
CA VAL A 274 8.52 6.48 -1.85
C VAL A 274 8.72 7.96 -2.17
N PRO A 275 8.33 8.43 -3.38
CA PRO A 275 8.47 9.82 -3.78
C PRO A 275 7.85 10.78 -2.76
N SER A 276 8.49 11.92 -2.54
CA SER A 276 8.08 12.98 -1.60
C SER A 276 8.07 12.58 -0.13
N SER A 277 8.43 11.33 0.23
CA SER A 277 8.50 10.92 1.64
C SER A 277 9.72 11.47 2.39
N GLY A 278 10.69 12.04 1.69
CA GLY A 278 11.88 12.67 2.25
C GLY A 278 13.18 12.10 1.72
N THR A 279 14.23 12.04 2.54
CA THR A 279 15.54 11.50 2.20
C THR A 279 15.67 10.08 2.74
N ALA A 280 16.31 9.19 1.98
CA ALA A 280 16.66 7.83 2.41
C ALA A 280 17.36 7.85 3.76
N THR A 281 16.95 7.04 4.69
CA THR A 281 17.49 7.00 6.05
C THR A 281 17.18 5.66 6.71
N VAL A 282 18.18 5.11 7.35
CA VAL A 282 18.04 3.98 8.29
C VAL A 282 17.33 4.48 9.55
N VAL A 283 16.30 3.76 9.98
CA VAL A 283 15.49 4.09 11.14
C VAL A 283 15.62 3.02 12.18
N SER A 284 16.27 3.35 13.28
CA SER A 284 16.42 2.43 14.41
C SER A 284 15.08 1.88 14.88
N GLY A 285 14.94 0.56 14.92
CA GLY A 285 13.73 -0.17 15.28
C GLY A 285 12.88 -0.61 14.08
N ASP A 286 12.84 0.16 12.98
CA ASP A 286 12.14 -0.23 11.75
C ASP A 286 13.09 -0.99 10.78
N GLU A 287 14.40 -0.73 10.85
CA GLU A 287 15.42 -1.39 10.04
C GLU A 287 15.41 -2.90 10.25
N ALA A 288 15.45 -3.34 11.50
CA ALA A 288 15.51 -4.76 11.82
C ALA A 288 14.30 -5.57 11.31
N GLU A 289 13.12 -4.96 11.24
CA GLU A 289 11.93 -5.58 10.61
C GLU A 289 12.14 -5.69 9.09
N SER A 290 12.65 -4.62 8.47
CA SER A 290 12.92 -4.62 7.03
C SER A 290 14.04 -5.60 6.65
N ASP A 291 15.09 -5.70 7.46
CA ASP A 291 16.17 -6.68 7.27
C ASP A 291 15.65 -8.11 7.35
N LEU A 292 14.88 -8.43 8.40
CA LEU A 292 14.29 -9.76 8.58
C LEU A 292 13.45 -10.17 7.37
N ASP A 293 12.59 -9.28 6.89
CA ASP A 293 11.70 -9.55 5.77
C ASP A 293 12.49 -9.79 4.48
N VAL A 294 13.49 -8.96 4.20
CA VAL A 294 14.36 -9.08 3.02
C VAL A 294 15.22 -10.34 3.10
N GLU A 295 15.86 -10.61 4.24
CA GLU A 295 16.73 -11.77 4.46
C GLU A 295 15.97 -13.08 4.22
N TYR A 296 14.78 -13.22 4.83
CA TYR A 296 14.02 -14.46 4.68
C TYR A 296 13.33 -14.58 3.33
N ALA A 297 12.92 -13.48 2.70
CA ALA A 297 12.43 -13.53 1.33
C ALA A 297 13.53 -14.00 0.35
N CYS A 298 14.74 -13.44 0.48
CA CYS A 298 15.92 -13.89 -0.27
C CYS A 298 16.26 -15.36 0.01
N GLY A 299 16.09 -15.79 1.28
CA GLY A 299 16.42 -17.14 1.71
C GLY A 299 15.47 -18.22 1.19
N ILE A 300 14.19 -17.91 1.10
CA ILE A 300 13.15 -18.86 0.69
C ILE A 300 12.92 -18.83 -0.82
N ALA A 301 13.07 -17.67 -1.47
CA ALA A 301 13.02 -17.56 -2.92
C ALA A 301 14.37 -17.08 -3.49
N PRO A 302 15.41 -17.94 -3.47
CA PRO A 302 16.81 -17.51 -3.63
C PRO A 302 17.14 -16.90 -5.00
N ILE A 303 16.28 -17.09 -6.02
CA ILE A 303 16.50 -16.55 -7.36
C ILE A 303 15.53 -15.41 -7.70
N ALA A 304 14.51 -15.16 -6.86
CA ALA A 304 13.60 -14.03 -7.04
C ALA A 304 14.34 -12.69 -6.95
N ALA A 305 13.90 -11.69 -7.69
CA ALA A 305 14.24 -10.30 -7.42
C ALA A 305 13.53 -9.82 -6.16
N ILE A 306 14.21 -9.01 -5.35
CA ILE A 306 13.62 -8.42 -4.14
C ILE A 306 13.64 -6.90 -4.29
N ASP A 307 12.48 -6.27 -4.14
CA ASP A 307 12.34 -4.83 -4.11
C ASP A 307 11.83 -4.41 -2.71
N LEU A 308 12.62 -3.64 -1.98
CA LEU A 308 12.19 -3.00 -0.74
C LEU A 308 11.65 -1.60 -1.07
N VAL A 309 10.35 -1.41 -0.93
CA VAL A 309 9.70 -0.11 -1.07
C VAL A 309 9.48 0.48 0.32
N TYR A 310 10.10 1.61 0.60
CA TYR A 310 10.09 2.17 1.94
C TYR A 310 9.81 3.68 1.96
N THR A 311 9.28 4.16 3.07
CA THR A 311 9.16 5.60 3.36
C THR A 311 10.27 6.02 4.29
N ARG A 312 10.62 7.31 4.25
CA ARG A 312 11.39 7.91 5.35
C ARG A 312 10.56 7.86 6.64
N ASN A 313 11.24 7.67 7.76
CA ASN A 313 10.62 7.90 9.07
C ASN A 313 10.35 9.40 9.27
N ASN A 314 9.21 9.84 8.86
CA ASN A 314 8.68 11.14 9.24
C ASN A 314 7.25 10.98 9.76
N LYS A 315 6.70 12.01 10.41
CA LYS A 315 5.39 11.94 11.04
C LYS A 315 4.22 11.80 10.05
N ASN A 316 4.47 11.99 8.76
CA ASN A 316 3.43 12.08 7.73
C ASN A 316 3.33 10.85 6.83
N TYR A 317 4.39 10.01 6.78
CA TYR A 317 4.43 8.81 5.93
C TYR A 317 4.61 7.55 6.77
N SER A 318 4.11 6.42 6.27
CA SER A 318 4.16 5.12 6.95
C SER A 318 4.26 3.98 5.94
N VAL A 319 4.38 2.75 6.41
CA VAL A 319 4.35 1.54 5.59
C VAL A 319 3.13 1.46 4.66
N TYR A 320 2.03 2.10 5.02
CA TYR A 320 0.85 2.16 4.14
C TYR A 320 1.09 2.98 2.87
N ASP A 321 1.96 3.99 2.92
CA ASP A 321 2.34 4.79 1.76
C ASP A 321 3.31 4.00 0.87
N SER A 322 4.20 3.20 1.47
CA SER A 322 5.05 2.24 0.75
C SER A 322 4.20 1.22 -0.01
N ARG A 323 3.19 0.66 0.66
CA ARG A 323 2.22 -0.26 0.04
C ARG A 323 1.48 0.40 -1.13
N GLN A 324 0.98 1.62 -0.92
CA GLN A 324 0.27 2.34 -1.98
C GLN A 324 1.18 2.64 -3.18
N SER A 325 2.45 2.98 -2.92
CA SER A 325 3.44 3.20 -3.98
C SER A 325 3.73 1.91 -4.74
N ALA A 326 3.95 0.80 -4.04
CA ALA A 326 4.21 -0.50 -4.64
C ALA A 326 3.06 -0.96 -5.56
N LEU A 327 1.83 -0.88 -5.07
CA LEU A 327 0.62 -1.23 -5.84
C LEU A 327 0.40 -0.30 -7.03
N GLY A 328 0.53 1.02 -6.80
CA GLY A 328 0.27 2.03 -7.83
C GLY A 328 1.29 2.01 -8.97
N ASN A 329 2.51 1.57 -8.72
CA ASN A 329 3.58 1.48 -9.72
C ASN A 329 3.76 0.06 -10.29
N GLN A 330 2.91 -0.90 -9.88
CA GLN A 330 2.97 -2.29 -10.33
C GLN A 330 4.39 -2.89 -10.18
N LEU A 331 5.01 -2.65 -9.03
CA LEU A 331 6.29 -3.25 -8.70
C LEU A 331 6.08 -4.73 -8.38
N GLY A 332 6.64 -5.60 -9.22
CA GLY A 332 6.58 -7.05 -9.05
C GLY A 332 5.25 -7.75 -9.42
N GLY A 333 5.33 -9.05 -9.70
CA GLY A 333 4.18 -9.93 -9.97
C GLY A 333 3.50 -10.45 -8.70
N PHE A 334 4.22 -10.48 -7.57
CA PHE A 334 3.70 -10.85 -6.25
C PHE A 334 4.06 -9.78 -5.24
N LEU A 335 3.05 -9.19 -4.63
CA LEU A 335 3.23 -8.27 -3.50
C LEU A 335 3.11 -9.08 -2.22
N LEU A 336 4.24 -9.44 -1.61
CA LEU A 336 4.28 -9.88 -0.22
C LEU A 336 4.27 -8.64 0.66
N ILE A 337 3.16 -8.40 1.33
CA ILE A 337 3.04 -7.32 2.30
C ILE A 337 3.31 -7.92 3.67
N PHE A 338 4.55 -7.88 4.12
CA PHE A 338 4.86 -8.03 5.54
C PHE A 338 4.61 -6.67 6.18
N MET A 339 3.53 -6.56 6.90
CA MET A 339 3.30 -5.49 7.83
C MET A 339 3.33 -6.10 9.20
N GLY A 340 4.31 -5.77 10.00
CA GLY A 340 4.26 -6.00 11.44
C GLY A 340 3.09 -5.24 12.05
N LEU A 341 1.86 -5.62 11.68
CA LEU A 341 0.65 -5.02 12.20
C LEU A 341 0.35 -5.63 13.55
N ASN A 342 0.59 -4.89 14.62
CA ASN A 342 -0.25 -5.04 15.79
C ASN A 342 -1.66 -4.61 15.42
N GLY A 343 -2.51 -5.59 15.17
CA GLY A 343 -3.94 -5.42 15.24
C GLY A 343 -4.35 -5.06 16.65
N GLY A 344 -4.18 -3.80 17.02
CA GLY A 344 -4.89 -3.20 18.13
C GLY A 344 -6.18 -2.66 17.51
N ILE A 345 -7.22 -3.49 17.52
CA ILE A 345 -8.61 -3.05 17.40
C ILE A 345 -8.93 -2.20 18.64
#